data_40b64c2090be1581bf6b6a346303202a
#
_entry.id   40b64c2090be1581bf6b6a346303202a
#
_cell.length_a   1.000
_cell.length_b   1.000
_cell.length_c   1.000
_cell.angle_alpha   90.00
_cell.angle_beta   90.00
_cell.angle_gamma   90.00
#
_symmetry.space_group_name_H-M   'P 1'
#
loop_
_entity.id
_entity.type
_entity.pdbx_description
1 polymer ?
#
loop_
_entity_poly.entity_id
_entity_poly.type
_entity_poly.pdbx_seq_one_letter_code
_entity_poly.pdbx_strand_id
1 'polypeptide(L)'
;SHRTSSSLPLVEKGHPSATVRANVEDAGEQRTYEITIAARGANRARVDGGKSQYMRDIVGLVPSVSFTPEDQRLVSGDPATRRNFLNQAASLLLPRYAQSLQQFTHVAKQRAALLKQLSDGSGIDPEYGRQAVLSGLEVWTGQFIALGVQLTKDRNDVIGLLREPFTRIYASLAGEE
;
A
#
# COMPACT_ATOMS: atom_id res chain seq x y z
N SER A 1 -5.17 -1.83 13.81
CA SER A 1 -5.28 -0.74 14.80
C SER A 1 -4.78 0.56 14.18
N HIS A 2 -5.61 1.62 14.16
CA HIS A 2 -5.23 2.95 13.62
C HIS A 2 -4.34 3.77 14.56
N ARG A 3 -4.02 3.25 15.74
CA ARG A 3 -3.10 3.89 16.70
C ARG A 3 -1.64 3.46 16.54
N THR A 4 -1.36 2.45 15.73
CA THR A 4 0.00 1.94 15.50
C THR A 4 0.12 1.39 14.08
N SER A 5 1.28 1.57 13.48
CA SER A 5 1.64 0.98 12.18
C SER A 5 1.95 -0.53 12.27
N SER A 6 2.10 -1.05 13.50
CA SER A 6 2.37 -2.47 13.75
C SER A 6 1.08 -3.20 14.10
N SER A 7 0.90 -4.40 13.56
CA SER A 7 -0.19 -5.31 13.94
C SER A 7 0.15 -6.16 15.18
N LEU A 8 1.39 -6.15 15.66
CA LEU A 8 1.82 -6.93 16.80
C LEU A 8 0.98 -6.71 18.09
N PRO A 9 0.55 -5.48 18.44
CA PRO A 9 -0.31 -5.27 19.61
C PRO A 9 -1.69 -5.95 19.54
N LEU A 10 -2.09 -6.50 18.39
CA LEU A 10 -3.32 -7.29 18.25
C LEU A 10 -3.12 -8.76 18.66
N VAL A 11 -1.89 -9.18 18.84
CA VAL A 11 -1.57 -10.53 19.36
C VAL A 11 -1.42 -10.45 20.87
N GLU A 12 -2.18 -11.27 21.57
CA GLU A 12 -2.08 -11.39 23.03
C GLU A 12 -0.68 -11.81 23.44
N LYS A 13 -0.17 -11.19 24.53
CA LYS A 13 1.18 -11.47 25.02
C LYS A 13 1.34 -12.95 25.39
N GLY A 14 2.37 -13.57 24.85
CA GLY A 14 2.65 -15.01 25.03
C GLY A 14 2.03 -15.92 23.98
N HIS A 15 1.17 -15.39 23.07
CA HIS A 15 0.60 -16.18 21.98
C HIS A 15 1.38 -15.99 20.68
N PRO A 16 1.44 -17.03 19.81
CA PRO A 16 2.16 -16.97 18.54
C PRO A 16 1.43 -16.16 17.48
N SER A 17 0.11 -16.02 17.59
CA SER A 17 -0.73 -15.31 16.61
C SER A 17 -2.09 -14.94 17.18
N ALA A 18 -2.75 -14.03 16.49
CA ALA A 18 -4.18 -13.73 16.63
C ALA A 18 -4.89 -13.97 15.30
N THR A 19 -6.16 -14.34 15.34
CA THR A 19 -6.97 -14.55 14.14
C THR A 19 -8.20 -13.64 14.19
N VAL A 20 -8.41 -12.90 13.10
CA VAL A 20 -9.63 -12.12 12.86
C VAL A 20 -10.39 -12.82 11.75
N ARG A 21 -11.69 -13.03 11.97
CA ARG A 21 -12.58 -13.66 10.99
C ARG A 21 -13.74 -12.74 10.70
N ALA A 22 -14.08 -12.60 9.42
CA ALA A 22 -15.24 -11.83 8.96
C ALA A 22 -16.06 -12.68 8.00
N ASN A 23 -17.35 -12.79 8.24
CA ASN A 23 -18.31 -13.35 7.29
C ASN A 23 -18.94 -12.18 6.51
N VAL A 24 -18.88 -12.27 5.19
CA VAL A 24 -19.37 -11.25 4.28
C VAL A 24 -20.41 -11.90 3.39
N GLU A 25 -21.55 -11.24 3.23
CA GLU A 25 -22.59 -11.61 2.27
C GLU A 25 -22.66 -10.55 1.18
N ASP A 26 -22.53 -10.98 -0.06
CA ASP A 26 -22.64 -10.12 -1.24
C ASP A 26 -23.45 -10.85 -2.32
N ALA A 27 -24.48 -10.21 -2.82
CA ALA A 27 -25.40 -10.75 -3.85
C ALA A 27 -25.93 -12.17 -3.54
N GLY A 28 -26.08 -12.52 -2.24
CA GLY A 28 -26.57 -13.83 -1.79
C GLY A 28 -25.46 -14.89 -1.66
N GLU A 29 -24.23 -14.58 -2.00
CA GLU A 29 -23.07 -15.43 -1.69
C GLU A 29 -22.49 -15.05 -0.32
N GLN A 30 -22.30 -16.06 0.53
CA GLN A 30 -21.60 -15.89 1.80
C GLN A 30 -20.15 -16.33 1.67
N ARG A 31 -19.23 -15.50 2.11
CA ARG A 31 -17.80 -15.80 2.14
C ARG A 31 -17.20 -15.51 3.51
N THR A 32 -16.29 -16.36 3.93
CA THR A 32 -15.54 -16.20 5.18
C THR A 32 -14.11 -15.75 4.85
N TYR A 33 -13.74 -14.61 5.40
CA TYR A 33 -12.36 -14.09 5.32
C TYR A 33 -11.71 -14.25 6.68
N GLU A 34 -10.52 -14.82 6.70
CA GLU A 34 -9.74 -15.04 7.89
C GLU A 34 -8.35 -14.40 7.74
N ILE A 35 -7.96 -13.61 8.72
CA ILE A 35 -6.64 -12.99 8.78
C ILE A 35 -5.94 -13.50 10.02
N THR A 36 -4.80 -14.16 9.84
CA THR A 36 -3.90 -14.57 10.90
C THR A 36 -2.77 -13.55 11.03
N ILE A 37 -2.73 -12.86 12.16
CA ILE A 37 -1.71 -11.90 12.54
C ILE A 37 -0.66 -12.66 13.34
N ALA A 38 0.54 -12.78 12.79
CA ALA A 38 1.63 -13.49 13.42
C ALA A 38 2.44 -12.58 14.35
N ALA A 39 2.82 -13.08 15.54
CA ALA A 39 3.76 -12.39 16.42
C ALA A 39 5.15 -12.29 15.79
N ARG A 40 5.52 -13.25 14.94
CA ARG A 40 6.76 -13.27 14.15
C ARG A 40 6.46 -13.76 12.75
N GLY A 41 7.11 -13.12 11.75
CA GLY A 41 6.93 -13.46 10.35
C GLY A 41 5.81 -12.68 9.67
N ALA A 42 5.31 -13.20 8.55
CA ALA A 42 4.31 -12.52 7.72
C ALA A 42 2.88 -12.88 8.16
N ASN A 43 2.00 -11.88 8.17
CA ASN A 43 0.58 -12.10 8.30
C ASN A 43 0.04 -12.88 7.10
N ARG A 44 -0.96 -13.70 7.33
CA ARG A 44 -1.58 -14.58 6.34
C ARG A 44 -3.07 -14.38 6.29
N ALA A 45 -3.65 -14.73 5.16
CA ALA A 45 -5.08 -14.69 4.96
C ALA A 45 -5.60 -16.00 4.36
N ARG A 46 -6.89 -16.29 4.56
CA ARG A 46 -7.62 -17.37 3.92
C ARG A 46 -9.00 -16.88 3.51
N VAL A 47 -9.53 -17.42 2.45
CA VAL A 47 -10.90 -17.22 2.00
C VAL A 47 -11.57 -18.58 1.99
N ASP A 48 -12.73 -18.69 2.63
CA ASP A 48 -13.56 -19.91 2.73
C ASP A 48 -12.79 -21.13 3.20
N GLY A 49 -11.86 -20.96 4.17
CA GLY A 49 -11.03 -22.04 4.69
C GLY A 49 -9.98 -22.59 3.71
N GLY A 50 -9.82 -21.94 2.54
CA GLY A 50 -8.90 -22.36 1.49
C GLY A 50 -7.42 -22.21 1.84
N LYS A 51 -6.56 -22.22 0.82
CA LYS A 51 -5.10 -22.13 0.98
C LYS A 51 -4.69 -20.81 1.63
N SER A 52 -3.66 -20.86 2.48
CA SER A 52 -3.05 -19.69 3.08
C SER A 52 -2.40 -18.80 2.02
N GLN A 53 -2.77 -17.52 2.00
CA GLN A 53 -2.35 -16.51 1.03
C GLN A 53 -1.63 -15.35 1.75
N TYR A 54 -0.93 -14.50 1.01
CA TYR A 54 -0.42 -13.25 1.54
C TYR A 54 -1.53 -12.20 1.64
N MET A 55 -1.39 -11.24 2.56
CA MET A 55 -2.36 -10.16 2.72
C MET A 55 -2.61 -9.39 1.41
N ARG A 56 -1.57 -9.20 0.60
CA ARG A 56 -1.68 -8.52 -0.70
C ARG A 56 -2.61 -9.20 -1.71
N ASP A 57 -2.78 -10.51 -1.56
CA ASP A 57 -3.56 -11.32 -2.52
C ASP A 57 -5.07 -11.20 -2.25
N ILE A 58 -5.45 -10.68 -1.08
CA ILE A 58 -6.85 -10.46 -0.67
C ILE A 58 -7.25 -8.98 -0.62
N VAL A 59 -6.31 -8.05 -0.86
CA VAL A 59 -6.61 -6.61 -0.93
C VAL A 59 -7.62 -6.34 -2.05
N GLY A 60 -8.71 -5.67 -1.71
CA GLY A 60 -9.79 -5.33 -2.64
C GLY A 60 -10.89 -6.39 -2.81
N LEU A 61 -10.74 -7.61 -2.23
CA LEU A 61 -11.81 -8.62 -2.28
C LEU A 61 -13.04 -8.21 -1.46
N VAL A 62 -12.82 -7.45 -0.37
CA VAL A 62 -13.89 -6.84 0.43
C VAL A 62 -13.62 -5.34 0.49
N PRO A 63 -14.20 -4.54 -0.43
CA PRO A 63 -14.07 -3.09 -0.36
C PRO A 63 -14.69 -2.59 0.94
N SER A 64 -13.90 -1.89 1.74
CA SER A 64 -14.36 -1.31 2.99
C SER A 64 -13.79 0.08 3.18
N VAL A 65 -14.60 0.96 3.76
CA VAL A 65 -14.20 2.31 4.14
C VAL A 65 -14.42 2.47 5.62
N SER A 66 -13.40 2.96 6.32
CA SER A 66 -13.51 3.33 7.74
C SER A 66 -13.41 4.85 7.84
N PHE A 67 -14.20 5.43 8.73
CA PHE A 67 -14.11 6.85 9.08
C PHE A 67 -13.69 6.98 10.55
N THR A 68 -12.61 7.69 10.79
CA THR A 68 -12.03 7.88 12.13
C THR A 68 -11.67 9.35 12.37
N PRO A 69 -11.54 9.81 13.62
CA PRO A 69 -11.08 11.17 13.92
C PRO A 69 -9.71 11.51 13.29
N GLU A 70 -8.87 10.51 13.07
CA GLU A 70 -7.57 10.68 12.42
C GLU A 70 -7.68 11.09 10.95
N ASP A 71 -8.83 10.87 10.30
CA ASP A 71 -9.05 11.23 8.89
C ASP A 71 -9.05 12.74 8.65
N GLN A 72 -9.25 13.55 9.71
CA GLN A 72 -9.03 15.00 9.66
C GLN A 72 -7.59 15.36 9.23
N ARG A 73 -6.63 14.47 9.46
CA ARG A 73 -5.24 14.65 8.99
C ARG A 73 -5.11 14.59 7.46
N LEU A 74 -6.13 14.16 6.75
CA LEU A 74 -6.14 14.24 5.28
C LEU A 74 -6.01 15.70 4.81
N VAL A 75 -6.61 16.64 5.54
CA VAL A 75 -6.56 18.07 5.27
C VAL A 75 -5.37 18.72 5.98
N SER A 76 -5.25 18.52 7.29
CA SER A 76 -4.26 19.21 8.15
C SER A 76 -2.90 18.52 8.24
N GLY A 77 -2.78 17.28 7.82
CA GLY A 77 -1.56 16.47 7.95
C GLY A 77 -0.56 16.69 6.82
N ASP A 78 0.48 15.87 6.85
CA ASP A 78 1.57 15.92 5.90
C ASP A 78 1.20 15.31 4.52
N PRO A 79 2.02 15.52 3.49
CA PRO A 79 1.80 14.93 2.17
C PRO A 79 1.79 13.39 2.16
N ALA A 80 2.40 12.72 3.13
CA ALA A 80 2.40 11.26 3.22
C ALA A 80 1.00 10.74 3.55
N THR A 81 0.27 11.42 4.42
CA THR A 81 -1.13 11.09 4.74
C THR A 81 -2.01 11.12 3.49
N ARG A 82 -1.91 12.17 2.67
CA ARG A 82 -2.65 12.28 1.41
C ARG A 82 -2.24 11.20 0.39
N ARG A 83 -0.94 10.91 0.27
CA ARG A 83 -0.48 9.81 -0.60
C ARG A 83 -1.02 8.46 -0.14
N ASN A 84 -1.06 8.20 1.15
CA ASN A 84 -1.60 6.96 1.71
C ASN A 84 -3.09 6.80 1.41
N PHE A 85 -3.87 7.86 1.55
CA PHE A 85 -5.28 7.86 1.16
C PHE A 85 -5.46 7.51 -0.33
N LEU A 86 -4.74 8.19 -1.22
CA LEU A 86 -4.80 7.90 -2.66
C LEU A 86 -4.34 6.49 -2.99
N ASN A 87 -3.31 5.98 -2.31
CA ASN A 87 -2.86 4.60 -2.50
C ASN A 87 -3.93 3.59 -2.07
N GLN A 88 -4.64 3.85 -0.96
CA GLN A 88 -5.74 2.99 -0.51
C GLN A 88 -6.91 3.04 -1.50
N ALA A 89 -7.36 4.22 -1.88
CA ALA A 89 -8.43 4.39 -2.86
C ALA A 89 -8.07 3.73 -4.21
N ALA A 90 -6.86 3.95 -4.72
CA ALA A 90 -6.39 3.35 -5.96
C ALA A 90 -6.31 1.81 -5.87
N SER A 91 -5.92 1.27 -4.72
CA SER A 91 -5.88 -0.18 -4.51
C SER A 91 -7.26 -0.84 -4.51
N LEU A 92 -8.31 -0.08 -4.15
CA LEU A 92 -9.69 -0.54 -4.21
C LEU A 92 -10.32 -0.37 -5.60
N LEU A 93 -9.96 0.68 -6.31
CA LEU A 93 -10.61 1.08 -7.57
C LEU A 93 -9.90 0.56 -8.84
N LEU A 94 -8.59 0.36 -8.76
CA LEU A 94 -7.77 0.00 -9.92
C LEU A 94 -7.14 -1.38 -9.75
N PRO A 95 -7.45 -2.34 -10.64
CA PRO A 95 -6.78 -3.63 -10.65
C PRO A 95 -5.24 -3.47 -10.74
N ARG A 96 -4.50 -4.27 -9.99
CA ARG A 96 -3.03 -4.31 -9.98
C ARG A 96 -2.32 -3.08 -9.39
N TYR A 97 -3.02 -2.02 -8.98
CA TYR A 97 -2.37 -0.85 -8.39
C TYR A 97 -1.49 -1.21 -7.18
N ALA A 98 -2.00 -2.02 -6.27
CA ALA A 98 -1.25 -2.47 -5.09
C ALA A 98 0.06 -3.20 -5.48
N GLN A 99 0.02 -4.01 -6.54
CA GLN A 99 1.20 -4.69 -7.07
C GLN A 99 2.20 -3.70 -7.68
N SER A 100 1.74 -2.75 -8.48
CA SER A 100 2.58 -1.70 -9.08
C SER A 100 3.24 -0.82 -8.02
N LEU A 101 2.50 -0.47 -6.96
CA LEU A 101 3.03 0.29 -5.82
C LEU A 101 4.12 -0.49 -5.07
N GLN A 102 3.93 -1.80 -4.89
CA GLN A 102 4.93 -2.66 -4.26
C GLN A 102 6.21 -2.74 -5.12
N GLN A 103 6.07 -2.91 -6.44
CA GLN A 103 7.20 -2.94 -7.37
C GLN A 103 7.96 -1.61 -7.36
N PHE A 104 7.24 -0.49 -7.43
CA PHE A 104 7.86 0.84 -7.34
C PHE A 104 8.64 1.02 -6.03
N THR A 105 8.07 0.61 -4.91
CA THR A 105 8.72 0.71 -3.60
C THR A 105 10.00 -0.12 -3.56
N HIS A 106 9.98 -1.33 -4.13
CA HIS A 106 11.16 -2.18 -4.23
C HIS A 106 12.26 -1.51 -5.09
N VAL A 107 11.91 -1.06 -6.29
CA VAL A 107 12.81 -0.38 -7.22
C VAL A 107 13.41 0.88 -6.62
N ALA A 108 12.58 1.70 -5.96
CA ALA A 108 13.03 2.92 -5.26
C ALA A 108 14.07 2.59 -4.17
N LYS A 109 13.85 1.52 -3.41
CA LYS A 109 14.80 1.05 -2.37
C LYS A 109 16.13 0.59 -2.97
N GLN A 110 16.11 -0.19 -4.06
CA GLN A 110 17.33 -0.64 -4.74
C GLN A 110 18.10 0.55 -5.31
N ARG A 111 17.41 1.45 -5.99
CA ARG A 111 18.02 2.68 -6.52
C ARG A 111 18.67 3.53 -5.42
N ALA A 112 17.96 3.72 -4.30
CA ALA A 112 18.49 4.48 -3.16
C ALA A 112 19.73 3.84 -2.54
N ALA A 113 19.78 2.50 -2.47
CA ALA A 113 20.94 1.76 -1.99
C ALA A 113 22.20 2.00 -2.88
N LEU A 114 22.03 1.95 -4.21
CA LEU A 114 23.11 2.22 -5.15
C LEU A 114 23.59 3.69 -5.07
N LEU A 115 22.68 4.64 -4.95
CA LEU A 115 23.05 6.05 -4.76
C LEU A 115 23.84 6.27 -3.47
N LYS A 116 23.45 5.57 -2.40
CA LYS A 116 24.17 5.61 -1.14
C LYS A 116 25.58 5.02 -1.29
N GLN A 117 25.74 3.87 -1.96
CA GLN A 117 27.07 3.30 -2.23
C GLN A 117 27.95 4.27 -3.01
N LEU A 118 27.41 4.96 -4.01
CA LEU A 118 28.18 5.97 -4.78
C LEU A 118 28.59 7.17 -3.92
N SER A 119 27.73 7.58 -2.98
CA SER A 119 28.00 8.69 -2.07
C SER A 119 29.05 8.36 -1.01
N ASP A 120 28.91 7.19 -0.39
CA ASP A 120 29.76 6.80 0.76
C ASP A 120 31.05 6.08 0.35
N GLY A 121 31.13 5.65 -0.92
CA GLY A 121 32.26 4.83 -1.43
C GLY A 121 32.31 3.43 -0.80
N SER A 122 31.32 3.03 -0.03
CA SER A 122 31.30 1.78 0.72
C SER A 122 31.04 0.59 -0.20
N GLY A 123 31.93 -0.41 -0.15
CA GLY A 123 31.79 -1.66 -0.92
C GLY A 123 31.99 -1.52 -2.42
N ILE A 124 32.64 -0.44 -2.88
CA ILE A 124 32.97 -0.22 -4.28
C ILE A 124 34.42 -0.60 -4.48
N ASP A 125 34.68 -1.59 -5.36
CA ASP A 125 35.99 -1.90 -5.86
C ASP A 125 36.59 -0.68 -6.59
N PRO A 126 37.83 -0.24 -6.26
CA PRO A 126 38.41 0.99 -6.84
C PRO A 126 38.54 0.97 -8.36
N GLU A 127 38.69 -0.20 -8.96
CA GLU A 127 39.02 -0.32 -10.39
C GLU A 127 37.83 -0.58 -11.29
N TYR A 128 36.87 -1.43 -10.83
CA TYR A 128 35.69 -1.84 -11.64
C TYR A 128 34.36 -1.57 -10.94
N GLY A 129 34.34 -1.40 -9.64
CA GLY A 129 33.11 -1.34 -8.85
C GLY A 129 32.25 -0.12 -9.15
N ARG A 130 32.84 1.06 -9.38
CA ARG A 130 32.10 2.29 -9.67
C ARG A 130 31.31 2.18 -10.98
N GLN A 131 31.90 1.62 -12.02
CA GLN A 131 31.23 1.45 -13.32
C GLN A 131 30.09 0.44 -13.23
N ALA A 132 30.29 -0.64 -12.48
CA ALA A 132 29.19 -1.63 -12.23
C ALA A 132 28.01 -1.03 -11.47
N VAL A 133 28.31 -0.21 -10.45
CA VAL A 133 27.24 0.48 -9.69
C VAL A 133 26.50 1.49 -10.56
N LEU A 134 27.20 2.24 -11.43
CA LEU A 134 26.57 3.19 -12.36
C LEU A 134 25.67 2.48 -13.37
N SER A 135 26.12 1.37 -13.96
CA SER A 135 25.32 0.56 -14.88
C SER A 135 24.07 -0.01 -14.19
N GLY A 136 24.21 -0.50 -12.97
CA GLY A 136 23.08 -0.94 -12.16
C GLY A 136 22.10 0.20 -11.85
N LEU A 137 22.63 1.38 -11.52
CA LEU A 137 21.80 2.57 -11.24
C LEU A 137 21.00 3.01 -12.47
N GLU A 138 21.56 2.91 -13.67
CA GLU A 138 20.85 3.24 -14.91
C GLU A 138 19.64 2.33 -15.11
N VAL A 139 19.81 1.02 -14.94
CA VAL A 139 18.71 0.03 -15.05
C VAL A 139 17.61 0.32 -14.04
N TRP A 140 17.96 0.51 -12.76
CA TRP A 140 17.00 0.82 -11.72
C TRP A 140 16.33 2.19 -11.91
N THR A 141 17.04 3.16 -12.48
CA THR A 141 16.46 4.47 -12.79
C THR A 141 15.42 4.38 -13.91
N GLY A 142 15.67 3.60 -14.96
CA GLY A 142 14.68 3.35 -16.01
C GLY A 142 13.40 2.73 -15.46
N GLN A 143 13.52 1.70 -14.63
CA GLN A 143 12.36 1.07 -13.98
C GLN A 143 11.64 2.03 -13.00
N PHE A 144 12.38 2.82 -12.24
CA PHE A 144 11.84 3.82 -11.32
C PHE A 144 10.98 4.86 -12.06
N ILE A 145 11.47 5.36 -13.19
CA ILE A 145 10.74 6.32 -14.03
C ILE A 145 9.46 5.67 -14.58
N ALA A 146 9.57 4.50 -15.19
CA ALA A 146 8.43 3.83 -15.81
C ALA A 146 7.30 3.55 -14.81
N LEU A 147 7.63 2.96 -13.66
CA LEU A 147 6.66 2.67 -12.61
C LEU A 147 6.12 3.95 -11.94
N GLY A 148 6.97 4.96 -11.75
CA GLY A 148 6.58 6.24 -11.17
C GLY A 148 5.58 7.01 -12.04
N VAL A 149 5.80 7.02 -13.36
CA VAL A 149 4.87 7.61 -14.33
C VAL A 149 3.54 6.87 -14.31
N GLN A 150 3.55 5.53 -14.30
CA GLN A 150 2.32 4.75 -14.24
C GLN A 150 1.52 5.03 -12.96
N LEU A 151 2.17 5.00 -11.79
CA LEU A 151 1.51 5.31 -10.52
C LEU A 151 0.94 6.73 -10.47
N THR A 152 1.61 7.69 -11.12
CA THR A 152 1.11 9.07 -11.21
C THR A 152 -0.16 9.14 -12.07
N LYS A 153 -0.20 8.45 -13.20
CA LYS A 153 -1.39 8.32 -14.04
C LYS A 153 -2.55 7.69 -13.26
N ASP A 154 -2.30 6.54 -12.64
CA ASP A 154 -3.31 5.82 -11.86
C ASP A 154 -3.91 6.71 -10.74
N ARG A 155 -3.08 7.49 -10.04
CA ARG A 155 -3.56 8.43 -9.03
C ARG A 155 -4.41 9.56 -9.61
N ASN A 156 -4.04 10.08 -10.78
CA ASN A 156 -4.84 11.09 -11.47
C ASN A 156 -6.19 10.53 -11.92
N ASP A 157 -6.22 9.29 -12.39
CA ASP A 157 -7.46 8.60 -12.75
C ASP A 157 -8.38 8.44 -11.53
N VAL A 158 -7.83 8.02 -10.39
CA VAL A 158 -8.59 7.93 -9.13
C VAL A 158 -9.12 9.30 -8.69
N ILE A 159 -8.32 10.36 -8.78
CA ILE A 159 -8.78 11.72 -8.46
C ILE A 159 -9.91 12.12 -9.41
N GLY A 160 -9.81 11.78 -10.69
CA GLY A 160 -10.87 12.00 -11.68
C GLY A 160 -12.18 11.30 -11.29
N LEU A 161 -12.10 10.03 -10.90
CA LEU A 161 -13.26 9.24 -10.46
C LEU A 161 -13.92 9.80 -9.19
N LEU A 162 -13.11 10.30 -8.26
CA LEU A 162 -13.61 10.80 -6.97
C LEU A 162 -14.13 12.25 -7.03
N ARG A 163 -13.71 13.04 -8.02
CA ARG A 163 -13.98 14.49 -8.06
C ARG A 163 -15.46 14.82 -8.05
N GLU A 164 -16.22 14.25 -8.96
CA GLU A 164 -17.65 14.57 -9.10
C GLU A 164 -18.47 14.07 -7.91
N PRO A 165 -18.37 12.80 -7.45
CA PRO A 165 -19.05 12.35 -6.25
C PRO A 165 -18.68 13.17 -5.02
N PHE A 166 -17.40 13.50 -4.85
CA PHE A 166 -16.93 14.31 -3.73
C PHE A 166 -17.56 15.71 -3.74
N THR A 167 -17.55 16.39 -4.90
CA THR A 167 -18.12 17.75 -5.02
C THR A 167 -19.61 17.75 -4.70
N ARG A 168 -20.37 16.78 -5.22
CA ARG A 168 -21.80 16.64 -4.96
C ARG A 168 -22.09 16.40 -3.48
N ILE A 169 -21.39 15.46 -2.85
CA ILE A 169 -21.58 15.15 -1.43
C ILE A 169 -21.19 16.36 -0.56
N TYR A 170 -20.08 17.02 -0.89
CA TYR A 170 -19.62 18.20 -0.15
C TYR A 170 -20.63 19.35 -0.23
N ALA A 171 -21.13 19.68 -1.41
CA ALA A 171 -22.16 20.71 -1.58
C ALA A 171 -23.42 20.40 -0.76
N SER A 172 -23.89 19.14 -0.79
CA SER A 172 -25.02 18.68 0.02
C SER A 172 -24.81 18.85 1.53
N LEU A 173 -23.58 18.61 2.02
CA LEU A 173 -23.23 18.77 3.44
C LEU A 173 -23.01 20.23 3.84
N ALA A 174 -22.51 21.05 2.93
CA ALA A 174 -22.27 22.48 3.14
C ALA A 174 -23.54 23.34 3.06
N GLY A 175 -24.66 22.78 2.59
CA GLY A 175 -25.91 23.52 2.36
C GLY A 175 -25.83 24.46 1.16
N GLU A 176 -24.91 24.22 0.25
CA GLU A 176 -24.80 24.91 -1.04
C GLU A 176 -25.63 24.09 -2.07
N GLU A 177 -26.86 24.52 -2.35
CA GLU A 177 -27.70 24.05 -3.46
C GLU A 177 -27.42 24.82 -4.75
#